data_924189180b50bef638cc518f7096f630
#
_entry.id   924189180b50bef638cc518f7096f630
#
_cell.length_a   1.000
_cell.length_b   1.000
_cell.length_c   1.000
_cell.angle_alpha   90.00
_cell.angle_beta   90.00
_cell.angle_gamma   90.00
#
_symmetry.space_group_name_H-M   'P 1'
#
loop_
_entity.id
_entity.type
_entity.pdbx_description
1 polymer ?
#
loop_
_entity_poly.entity_id
_entity_poly.type
_entity_poly.pdbx_seq_one_letter_code
_entity_poly.pdbx_strand_id
1 'polypeptide(L)'
;MVDSSSYVDINIFVYWLGKHPKFGETAYKWIKKIENSPRGEYVTSSLTLYETLVIIAGLTGKSLKDKAFTEEIINCITHIKGLTIEPLKPEDFTKAVDIMKEYNLDYEDSIHLAVAIRTGVQEILSNDKDFDVAPIKRNI
;
A
#
# COMPACT_ATOMS: atom_id res chain seq x y z
N MET A 1 3.31 -6.72 21.20
CA MET A 1 2.11 -6.29 20.49
C MET A 1 2.19 -4.80 20.19
N VAL A 2 1.80 -4.38 19.02
CA VAL A 2 1.80 -2.98 18.62
C VAL A 2 0.39 -2.43 18.86
N ASP A 3 0.27 -1.38 19.66
CA ASP A 3 -1.03 -0.81 20.03
C ASP A 3 -1.69 -0.04 18.88
N SER A 4 -0.90 0.49 17.94
CA SER A 4 -1.41 1.11 16.75
C SER A 4 -0.67 0.56 15.55
N SER A 5 -1.42 0.03 14.60
CA SER A 5 -0.88 -0.51 13.36
C SER A 5 -1.61 0.08 12.17
N SER A 6 -0.91 0.22 11.06
CA SER A 6 -1.42 0.86 9.86
C SER A 6 -1.14 0.02 8.63
N TYR A 7 -2.13 -0.06 7.75
CA TYR A 7 -1.95 -0.57 6.41
C TYR A 7 -1.53 0.59 5.50
N VAL A 8 -0.43 0.42 4.79
CA VAL A 8 0.10 1.46 3.91
C VAL A 8 -0.42 1.25 2.51
N ASP A 9 -1.23 2.18 2.03
CA ASP A 9 -1.83 2.13 0.71
C ASP A 9 -0.80 2.46 -0.37
N ILE A 10 -1.09 2.00 -1.58
CA ILE A 10 -0.22 2.14 -2.74
C ILE A 10 0.20 3.58 -3.04
N ASN A 11 -0.69 4.56 -2.83
CA ASN A 11 -0.37 5.93 -3.21
C ASN A 11 0.83 6.51 -2.44
N ILE A 12 1.11 6.02 -1.24
CA ILE A 12 2.30 6.45 -0.49
C ILE A 12 3.57 6.07 -1.26
N PHE A 13 3.63 4.85 -1.77
CA PHE A 13 4.78 4.36 -2.55
C PHE A 13 4.87 5.05 -3.91
N VAL A 14 3.74 5.23 -4.58
CA VAL A 14 3.68 5.89 -5.89
C VAL A 14 4.13 7.34 -5.79
N TYR A 15 3.65 8.08 -4.79
CA TYR A 15 4.06 9.48 -4.60
C TYR A 15 5.54 9.61 -4.31
N TRP A 16 6.08 8.71 -3.49
CA TRP A 16 7.50 8.69 -3.14
C TRP A 16 8.37 8.34 -4.35
N LEU A 17 8.12 7.20 -4.95
CA LEU A 17 8.96 6.69 -6.05
C LEU A 17 8.75 7.47 -7.34
N GLY A 18 7.55 7.97 -7.59
CA GLY A 18 7.23 8.80 -8.73
C GLY A 18 7.56 10.28 -8.54
N LYS A 19 8.07 10.66 -7.38
CA LYS A 19 8.45 12.04 -7.05
C LYS A 19 7.30 13.01 -7.31
N HIS A 20 6.13 12.71 -6.76
CA HIS A 20 4.93 13.53 -6.96
C HIS A 20 5.20 14.97 -6.52
N PRO A 21 4.91 15.99 -7.36
CA PRO A 21 5.29 17.39 -7.05
C PRO A 21 4.60 17.94 -5.80
N LYS A 22 3.39 17.47 -5.50
CA LYS A 22 2.63 17.95 -4.35
C LYS A 22 2.75 17.05 -3.11
N PHE A 23 2.71 15.72 -3.32
CA PHE A 23 2.64 14.77 -2.21
C PHE A 23 3.91 13.94 -1.99
N GLY A 24 4.90 14.07 -2.87
CA GLY A 24 6.11 13.26 -2.81
C GLY A 24 6.91 13.46 -1.53
N GLU A 25 7.02 14.70 -1.07
CA GLU A 25 7.76 15.01 0.16
C GLU A 25 7.06 14.44 1.39
N THR A 26 5.74 14.59 1.48
CA THR A 26 4.97 14.01 2.58
C THR A 26 5.08 12.50 2.59
N ALA A 27 4.99 11.86 1.41
CA ALA A 27 5.16 10.42 1.27
C ALA A 27 6.55 9.98 1.72
N TYR A 28 7.59 10.70 1.34
CA TYR A 28 8.96 10.40 1.77
C TYR A 28 9.11 10.44 3.29
N LYS A 29 8.50 11.41 3.96
CA LYS A 29 8.51 11.50 5.42
C LYS A 29 7.85 10.27 6.05
N TRP A 30 6.74 9.80 5.46
CA TRP A 30 6.08 8.58 5.91
C TRP A 30 6.97 7.35 5.71
N ILE A 31 7.65 7.25 4.57
CA ILE A 31 8.57 6.13 4.31
C ILE A 31 9.71 6.13 5.35
N LYS A 32 10.24 7.30 5.69
CA LYS A 32 11.28 7.41 6.73
C LYS A 32 10.77 6.99 8.10
N LYS A 33 9.55 7.35 8.43
CA LYS A 33 8.92 6.93 9.68
C LYS A 33 8.72 5.41 9.74
N ILE A 34 8.26 4.83 8.64
CA ILE A 34 8.07 3.37 8.52
C ILE A 34 9.42 2.66 8.69
N GLU A 35 10.45 3.16 8.01
CA GLU A 35 11.79 2.58 8.05
C GLU A 35 12.36 2.51 9.47
N ASN A 36 12.00 3.46 10.32
CA ASN A 36 12.47 3.55 11.70
C ASN A 36 11.50 2.95 12.72
N SER A 37 10.43 2.33 12.26
CA SER A 37 9.40 1.75 13.13
C SER A 37 9.66 0.28 13.39
N PRO A 38 9.17 -0.26 14.51
CA PRO A 38 9.28 -1.69 14.77
C PRO A 38 8.41 -2.49 13.80
N ARG A 39 8.80 -3.73 13.54
CA ARG A 39 8.02 -4.62 12.68
C ARG A 39 6.63 -4.85 13.25
N GLY A 40 5.64 -4.88 12.37
CA GLY A 40 4.24 -5.09 12.73
C GLY A 40 3.43 -3.81 12.88
N GLU A 41 4.10 -2.66 12.99
CA GLU A 41 3.39 -1.37 13.06
C GLU A 41 2.86 -0.93 11.68
N TYR A 42 3.62 -1.18 10.64
CA TYR A 42 3.24 -0.83 9.27
C TYR A 42 3.22 -2.07 8.38
N VAL A 43 2.11 -2.28 7.70
CA VAL A 43 1.86 -3.45 6.86
C VAL A 43 1.41 -2.98 5.50
N THR A 44 1.81 -3.67 4.46
CA THR A 44 1.20 -3.57 3.14
C THR A 44 1.05 -4.98 2.59
N SER A 45 0.51 -5.12 1.39
CA SER A 45 0.35 -6.44 0.78
C SER A 45 1.25 -6.61 -0.43
N SER A 46 1.42 -7.86 -0.86
CA SER A 46 2.14 -8.16 -2.09
C SER A 46 1.49 -7.55 -3.33
N LEU A 47 0.19 -7.23 -3.28
CA LEU A 47 -0.49 -6.49 -4.35
C LEU A 47 0.15 -5.11 -4.57
N THR A 48 0.52 -4.44 -3.49
CA THR A 48 1.17 -3.13 -3.54
C THR A 48 2.46 -3.17 -4.35
N LEU A 49 3.24 -4.24 -4.23
CA LEU A 49 4.47 -4.39 -5.01
C LEU A 49 4.19 -4.35 -6.51
N TYR A 50 3.23 -5.14 -6.96
CA TYR A 50 2.91 -5.23 -8.37
C TYR A 50 2.26 -3.95 -8.89
N GLU A 51 1.28 -3.42 -8.19
CA GLU A 51 0.58 -2.20 -8.60
C GLU A 51 1.52 -1.01 -8.67
N THR A 52 2.42 -0.84 -7.68
CA THR A 52 3.40 0.25 -7.68
C THR A 52 4.30 0.15 -8.91
N LEU A 53 4.81 -1.04 -9.20
CA LEU A 53 5.65 -1.26 -10.37
C LEU A 53 4.93 -0.87 -11.67
N VAL A 54 3.69 -1.34 -11.84
CA VAL A 54 2.90 -1.05 -13.05
C VAL A 54 2.64 0.45 -13.20
N ILE A 55 2.27 1.12 -12.12
CA ILE A 55 1.97 2.56 -12.16
C ILE A 55 3.22 3.37 -12.44
N ILE A 56 4.33 3.09 -11.75
CA ILE A 56 5.59 3.83 -11.97
C ILE A 56 6.10 3.59 -13.39
N ALA A 57 6.00 2.36 -13.91
CA ALA A 57 6.34 2.07 -15.30
C ALA A 57 5.54 2.94 -16.27
N GLY A 58 4.23 3.05 -16.05
CA GLY A 58 3.36 3.91 -16.85
C GLY A 58 3.73 5.38 -16.79
N LEU A 59 4.03 5.88 -15.59
CA LEU A 59 4.40 7.29 -15.38
C LEU A 59 5.75 7.67 -16.00
N THR A 60 6.68 6.72 -16.04
CA THR A 60 8.05 6.97 -16.51
C THR A 60 8.31 6.48 -17.94
N GLY A 61 7.33 5.85 -18.57
CA GLY A 61 7.47 5.30 -19.90
C GLY A 61 8.38 4.06 -19.97
N LYS A 62 8.60 3.39 -18.84
CA LYS A 62 9.44 2.19 -18.77
C LYS A 62 8.62 0.95 -19.09
N SER A 63 9.29 -0.06 -19.66
CA SER A 63 8.70 -1.37 -19.93
C SER A 63 8.85 -2.28 -18.73
N LEU A 64 7.85 -3.13 -18.50
CA LEU A 64 7.95 -4.18 -17.48
C LEU A 64 8.97 -5.27 -17.87
N LYS A 65 9.48 -5.24 -19.09
CA LYS A 65 10.58 -6.10 -19.54
C LYS A 65 11.95 -5.55 -19.15
N ASP A 66 12.02 -4.31 -18.70
CA ASP A 66 13.26 -3.68 -18.24
C ASP A 66 13.62 -4.25 -16.87
N LYS A 67 14.59 -5.13 -16.85
CA LYS A 67 14.99 -5.86 -15.63
C LYS A 67 15.57 -4.94 -14.58
N ALA A 68 16.41 -4.01 -14.97
CA ALA A 68 17.05 -3.08 -14.03
C ALA A 68 16.03 -2.18 -13.35
N PHE A 69 15.08 -1.65 -14.12
CA PHE A 69 14.01 -0.83 -13.60
C PHE A 69 13.12 -1.62 -12.63
N THR A 70 12.70 -2.82 -13.05
CA THR A 70 11.83 -3.67 -12.23
C THR A 70 12.51 -4.03 -10.91
N GLU A 71 13.77 -4.43 -10.96
CA GLU A 71 14.54 -4.76 -9.76
C GLU A 71 14.66 -3.56 -8.82
N GLU A 72 14.94 -2.39 -9.36
CA GLU A 72 15.08 -1.17 -8.57
C GLU A 72 13.80 -0.84 -7.81
N ILE A 73 12.63 -0.85 -8.49
CA ILE A 73 11.36 -0.53 -7.86
C ILE A 73 11.00 -1.55 -6.77
N ILE A 74 11.14 -2.83 -7.07
CA ILE A 74 10.81 -3.88 -6.10
C ILE A 74 11.74 -3.79 -4.89
N ASN A 75 13.04 -3.59 -5.11
CA ASN A 75 14.00 -3.46 -4.01
C ASN A 75 13.73 -2.24 -3.14
N CYS A 76 13.31 -1.12 -3.72
CA CYS A 76 12.99 0.07 -2.94
C CYS A 76 11.93 -0.21 -1.87
N ILE A 77 10.95 -1.03 -2.19
CA ILE A 77 9.86 -1.35 -1.26
C ILE A 77 10.26 -2.48 -0.31
N THR A 78 10.81 -3.57 -0.85
CA THR A 78 11.13 -4.76 -0.04
C THR A 78 12.25 -4.53 0.97
N HIS A 79 13.10 -3.53 0.73
CA HIS A 79 14.19 -3.19 1.65
C HIS A 79 13.83 -2.14 2.71
N ILE A 80 12.58 -1.68 2.74
CA ILE A 80 12.15 -0.77 3.82
C ILE A 80 12.09 -1.57 5.13
N LYS A 81 13.01 -1.29 6.03
CA LYS A 81 13.02 -1.91 7.36
C LYS A 81 11.74 -1.46 8.07
N GLY A 82 11.15 -2.29 8.87
CA GLY A 82 9.92 -1.94 9.58
C GLY A 82 8.64 -2.17 8.79
N LEU A 83 8.72 -2.30 7.47
CA LEU A 83 7.54 -2.61 6.66
C LEU A 83 7.34 -4.12 6.57
N THR A 84 6.17 -4.58 6.95
CA THR A 84 5.76 -5.98 6.77
C THR A 84 4.97 -6.08 5.48
N ILE A 85 5.37 -6.99 4.60
CA ILE A 85 4.66 -7.24 3.35
C ILE A 85 3.88 -8.54 3.50
N GLU A 86 2.57 -8.41 3.62
CA GLU A 86 1.67 -9.53 3.82
C GLU A 86 1.34 -10.19 2.49
N PRO A 87 1.53 -11.51 2.33
CA PRO A 87 1.16 -12.19 1.10
C PRO A 87 -0.35 -12.15 0.89
N LEU A 88 -0.77 -11.97 -0.36
CA LEU A 88 -2.17 -12.11 -0.72
C LEU A 88 -2.60 -13.57 -0.58
N LYS A 89 -3.81 -13.76 -0.09
CA LYS A 89 -4.44 -15.09 0.03
C LYS A 89 -5.69 -15.14 -0.83
N PRO A 90 -6.08 -16.34 -1.31
CA PRO A 90 -7.33 -16.45 -2.08
C PRO A 90 -8.55 -15.86 -1.36
N GLU A 91 -8.60 -15.98 -0.04
CA GLU A 91 -9.69 -15.42 0.77
C GLU A 91 -9.79 -13.91 0.66
N ASP A 92 -8.67 -13.22 0.44
CA ASP A 92 -8.67 -11.76 0.28
C ASP A 92 -9.47 -11.35 -0.96
N PHE A 93 -9.35 -12.11 -2.03
CA PHE A 93 -10.08 -11.85 -3.28
C PHE A 93 -11.57 -12.10 -3.14
N THR A 94 -11.95 -13.17 -2.43
CA THR A 94 -13.35 -13.49 -2.16
C THR A 94 -13.99 -12.44 -1.24
N LYS A 95 -13.28 -12.09 -0.16
CA LYS A 95 -13.74 -11.07 0.78
C LYS A 95 -13.90 -9.70 0.12
N ALA A 96 -13.02 -9.38 -0.83
CA ALA A 96 -13.08 -8.12 -1.56
C ALA A 96 -14.39 -7.95 -2.32
N VAL A 97 -14.97 -9.03 -2.85
CA VAL A 97 -16.27 -8.96 -3.52
C VAL A 97 -17.37 -8.50 -2.55
N ASP A 98 -17.37 -9.04 -1.33
CA ASP A 98 -18.33 -8.62 -0.30
C ASP A 98 -18.12 -7.16 0.09
N ILE A 99 -16.87 -6.75 0.22
CA ILE A 99 -16.51 -5.38 0.55
C ILE A 99 -16.99 -4.40 -0.52
N MET A 100 -16.83 -4.74 -1.79
CA MET A 100 -17.34 -3.92 -2.89
C MET A 100 -18.84 -3.65 -2.74
N LYS A 101 -19.59 -4.69 -2.39
CA LYS A 101 -21.06 -4.59 -2.25
C LYS A 101 -21.46 -3.75 -1.04
N GLU A 102 -20.71 -3.88 0.06
CA GLU A 102 -21.04 -3.20 1.31
C GLU A 102 -20.61 -1.74 1.33
N TYR A 103 -19.43 -1.43 0.82
CA TYR A 103 -18.82 -0.11 0.95
C TYR A 103 -18.70 0.68 -0.36
N ASN A 104 -19.14 0.11 -1.47
CA ASN A 104 -19.07 0.76 -2.78
C ASN A 104 -17.65 1.21 -3.17
N LEU A 105 -16.66 0.39 -2.84
CA LEU A 105 -15.28 0.58 -3.27
C LEU A 105 -15.04 -0.21 -4.56
N ASP A 106 -14.04 0.20 -5.36
CA ASP A 106 -13.64 -0.62 -6.48
C ASP A 106 -12.94 -1.91 -6.00
N TYR A 107 -12.68 -2.83 -6.91
CA TYR A 107 -12.16 -4.14 -6.54
C TYR A 107 -10.75 -4.07 -5.97
N GLU A 108 -9.87 -3.26 -6.56
CA GLU A 108 -8.49 -3.12 -6.06
C GLU A 108 -8.46 -2.56 -4.64
N ASP A 109 -9.20 -1.48 -4.39
CA ASP A 109 -9.32 -0.90 -3.05
C ASP A 109 -9.91 -1.91 -2.07
N SER A 110 -10.87 -2.70 -2.54
CA SER A 110 -11.50 -3.73 -1.72
C SER A 110 -10.53 -4.86 -1.35
N ILE A 111 -9.60 -5.22 -2.23
CA ILE A 111 -8.54 -6.20 -1.90
C ILE A 111 -7.63 -5.63 -0.82
N HIS A 112 -7.20 -4.37 -0.96
CA HIS A 112 -6.38 -3.73 0.07
C HIS A 112 -7.10 -3.70 1.41
N LEU A 113 -8.37 -3.33 1.41
CA LEU A 113 -9.17 -3.30 2.63
C LEU A 113 -9.34 -4.70 3.23
N ALA A 114 -9.52 -5.72 2.40
CA ALA A 114 -9.61 -7.11 2.87
C ALA A 114 -8.35 -7.52 3.62
N VAL A 115 -7.19 -7.22 3.07
CA VAL A 115 -5.90 -7.51 3.74
C VAL A 115 -5.77 -6.71 5.04
N ALA A 116 -6.13 -5.43 5.01
CA ALA A 116 -6.08 -4.59 6.20
C ALA A 116 -6.94 -5.16 7.33
N ILE A 117 -8.16 -5.58 7.02
CA ILE A 117 -9.06 -6.19 8.00
C ILE A 117 -8.47 -7.50 8.53
N ARG A 118 -8.01 -8.37 7.63
CA ARG A 118 -7.44 -9.67 8.01
C ARG A 118 -6.23 -9.54 8.94
N THR A 119 -5.40 -8.53 8.70
CA THR A 119 -4.19 -8.32 9.52
C THR A 119 -4.46 -7.56 10.81
N GLY A 120 -5.70 -7.11 11.02
CA GLY A 120 -6.10 -6.48 12.27
C GLY A 120 -5.57 -5.08 12.50
N VAL A 121 -5.18 -4.37 11.44
CA VAL A 121 -4.67 -3.00 11.57
C VAL A 121 -5.79 -2.05 12.01
N GLN A 122 -5.42 -0.96 12.65
CA GLN A 122 -6.36 0.01 13.19
C GLN A 122 -6.64 1.15 12.22
N GLU A 123 -5.74 1.41 11.28
CA GLU A 123 -5.93 2.48 10.31
C GLU A 123 -5.32 2.16 8.95
N ILE A 124 -5.76 2.90 7.94
CA ILE A 124 -5.18 2.87 6.59
C ILE A 124 -4.47 4.19 6.35
N LEU A 125 -3.20 4.13 6.03
CA LEU A 125 -2.41 5.28 5.64
C LEU A 125 -2.60 5.50 4.14
N SER A 126 -3.44 6.45 3.77
CA SER A 126 -3.83 6.69 2.39
C SER A 126 -4.32 8.11 2.18
N ASN A 127 -4.02 8.68 1.02
CA ASN A 127 -4.58 9.95 0.58
C ASN A 127 -5.93 9.78 -0.15
N ASP A 128 -6.38 8.55 -0.34
CA ASP A 128 -7.61 8.26 -1.07
C ASP A 128 -8.83 8.33 -0.14
N LYS A 129 -9.64 9.36 -0.34
CA LYS A 129 -10.84 9.61 0.47
C LYS A 129 -11.92 8.54 0.28
N ASP A 130 -11.81 7.69 -0.75
CA ASP A 130 -12.74 6.58 -0.94
C ASP A 130 -12.72 5.63 0.26
N PHE A 131 -11.58 5.53 0.97
CA PHE A 131 -11.48 4.73 2.18
C PHE A 131 -12.21 5.33 3.40
N ASP A 132 -12.73 6.53 3.32
CA ASP A 132 -13.46 7.13 4.45
C ASP A 132 -14.74 6.35 4.80
N VAL A 133 -15.28 5.57 3.86
CA VAL A 133 -16.45 4.71 4.11
C VAL A 133 -16.07 3.38 4.79
N ALA A 134 -14.79 3.07 4.89
CA ALA A 134 -14.30 1.81 5.43
C ALA A 134 -14.47 1.74 6.96
N PRO A 135 -14.55 0.53 7.53
CA PRO A 135 -14.63 0.37 9.00
C PRO A 135 -13.31 0.69 9.70
N ILE A 136 -12.24 0.90 8.96
CA ILE A 136 -10.92 1.25 9.47
C ILE A 136 -10.66 2.73 9.17
N LYS A 137 -10.15 3.47 10.16
CA LYS A 137 -9.89 4.90 10.02
C LYS A 137 -8.80 5.16 8.99
N ARG A 138 -9.05 6.14 8.11
CA ARG A 138 -8.02 6.64 7.19
C ARG A 138 -7.19 7.71 7.86
N ASN A 139 -5.89 7.64 7.64
CA ASN A 139 -4.94 8.65 8.09
C ASN A 139 -3.96 9.00 6.97
N ILE A 140 -3.55 10.25 6.95
CA ILE A 140 -2.44 10.66 6.11
C ILE A 140 -1.78 11.91 6.67
#